data_92ee709363f3e75fdf05a7d6e0cb5712
#
_entry.id   92ee709363f3e75fdf05a7d6e0cb5712
#
_cell.length_a   1.000
_cell.length_b   1.000
_cell.length_c   1.000
_cell.angle_alpha   90.00
_cell.angle_beta   90.00
_cell.angle_gamma   90.00
#
_symmetry.space_group_name_H-M   'P 1'
#
loop_
_entity.id
_entity.type
_entity.pdbx_description
1 polymer ?
#
loop_
_entity_poly.entity_id
_entity_poly.type
_entity_poly.pdbx_seq_one_letter_code
_entity_poly.pdbx_strand_id
1 'polypeptide(L)'
;MLVPQRVVGYRAPSMIDFDTLSMTEIIRLQSLLQQELTRRFERHVALVFSDIVGSTPYFARFGDAAGRQLQQLHIDLLSKCLPARQGRIVDTAGDGAFLAFPSANAAAEALIEFQQLVSRENANRARDHQLQVRIGVHWGPVLTDGVVVSGDSVNLCARVGASAGIGEIRLTREAFQDLAATHRLNCRPLGPVELKGISRQIELLSLDWRDRALFPTLFRIEETDEEVTLPQQDIITFGRLREHEGALANDVVLALPDPLQARQISRWHFELRRFADGFRLRPVSEGATEVDGALIAKGQEVIIKPGSKIRVAHVLNLTFASPPTQSAADNSDATMFVGKPGH
;
A
#
# COMPACT_ATOMS: atom_id res chain seq x y z
N MET A 1 52.77 -38.96 -5.27
CA MET A 1 52.85 -38.37 -6.62
C MET A 1 51.75 -37.31 -6.72
N LEU A 2 52.06 -36.07 -6.39
CA LEU A 2 51.11 -34.93 -6.38
C LEU A 2 51.16 -34.28 -7.78
N VAL A 3 49.98 -34.25 -8.43
CA VAL A 3 49.83 -33.55 -9.72
C VAL A 3 49.63 -32.07 -9.43
N PRO A 4 50.40 -31.14 -10.04
CA PRO A 4 50.24 -29.71 -9.81
C PRO A 4 48.98 -29.22 -10.55
N GLN A 5 48.07 -28.59 -9.80
CA GLN A 5 46.94 -27.82 -10.35
C GLN A 5 47.51 -26.65 -11.18
N ARG A 6 47.10 -26.59 -12.45
CA ARG A 6 47.35 -25.44 -13.33
C ARG A 6 46.57 -24.22 -12.77
N VAL A 7 47.34 -23.25 -12.27
CA VAL A 7 46.84 -21.90 -12.01
C VAL A 7 46.47 -21.30 -13.37
N VAL A 8 45.17 -21.13 -13.63
CA VAL A 8 44.68 -20.38 -14.80
C VAL A 8 45.11 -18.93 -14.56
N GLY A 9 46.10 -18.49 -15.33
CA GLY A 9 46.63 -17.12 -15.25
C GLY A 9 45.52 -16.11 -15.58
N TYR A 10 45.21 -15.27 -14.62
CA TYR A 10 44.36 -14.10 -14.80
C TYR A 10 45.14 -13.13 -15.70
N ARG A 11 44.77 -13.08 -16.99
CA ARG A 11 45.33 -12.07 -17.91
C ARG A 11 44.62 -10.77 -17.55
N ALA A 12 45.33 -9.85 -16.88
CA ALA A 12 44.82 -8.48 -16.66
C ALA A 12 44.36 -7.91 -17.99
N PRO A 13 43.18 -7.29 -18.08
CA PRO A 13 42.75 -6.62 -19.29
C PRO A 13 43.80 -5.54 -19.62
N SER A 14 44.27 -5.51 -20.89
CA SER A 14 45.13 -4.43 -21.38
C SER A 14 44.41 -3.11 -21.08
N MET A 15 45.03 -2.25 -20.28
CA MET A 15 44.50 -0.92 -19.99
C MET A 15 44.31 -0.19 -21.31
N ILE A 16 43.07 0.24 -21.58
CA ILE A 16 42.76 1.10 -22.73
C ILE A 16 43.38 2.46 -22.41
N ASP A 17 44.29 2.92 -23.27
CA ASP A 17 44.84 4.26 -23.16
C ASP A 17 43.82 5.26 -23.76
N PHE A 18 43.04 5.89 -22.89
CA PHE A 18 42.03 6.85 -23.31
C PHE A 18 42.57 8.10 -23.96
N ASP A 19 43.81 8.47 -23.68
CA ASP A 19 44.45 9.69 -24.21
C ASP A 19 44.76 9.56 -25.71
N THR A 20 44.85 8.34 -26.23
CA THR A 20 45.13 8.07 -27.64
C THR A 20 43.86 7.95 -28.50
N LEU A 21 42.66 7.91 -27.89
CA LEU A 21 41.43 7.69 -28.61
C LEU A 21 40.84 8.99 -29.20
N SER A 22 40.41 8.91 -30.45
CA SER A 22 39.57 9.96 -31.06
C SER A 22 38.18 10.02 -30.43
N MET A 23 37.51 11.16 -30.52
CA MET A 23 36.15 11.35 -30.05
C MET A 23 35.20 10.25 -30.60
N THR A 24 35.34 9.89 -31.88
CA THR A 24 34.50 8.86 -32.53
C THR A 24 34.75 7.48 -31.92
N GLU A 25 35.96 7.15 -31.57
CA GLU A 25 36.33 5.88 -30.92
C GLU A 25 35.78 5.82 -29.49
N ILE A 26 35.85 6.92 -28.74
CA ILE A 26 35.25 7.03 -27.40
C ILE A 26 33.73 6.79 -27.45
N ILE A 27 33.03 7.43 -28.41
CA ILE A 27 31.56 7.24 -28.59
C ILE A 27 31.25 5.78 -28.96
N ARG A 28 32.04 5.16 -29.83
CA ARG A 28 31.85 3.74 -30.17
C ARG A 28 32.08 2.83 -28.97
N LEU A 29 33.15 3.07 -28.19
CA LEU A 29 33.45 2.31 -26.99
C LEU A 29 32.31 2.46 -25.94
N GLN A 30 31.83 3.67 -25.72
CA GLN A 30 30.68 3.94 -24.85
C GLN A 30 29.45 3.13 -25.27
N SER A 31 29.13 3.11 -26.58
CA SER A 31 28.00 2.35 -27.10
C SER A 31 28.18 0.84 -26.90
N LEU A 32 29.37 0.31 -27.11
CA LEU A 32 29.70 -1.11 -26.90
C LEU A 32 29.59 -1.48 -25.41
N LEU A 33 30.12 -0.64 -24.52
CA LEU A 33 30.01 -0.86 -23.06
C LEU A 33 28.55 -0.82 -22.61
N GLN A 34 27.76 0.11 -23.12
CA GLN A 34 26.34 0.17 -22.80
C GLN A 34 25.58 -1.09 -23.28
N GLN A 35 25.88 -1.59 -24.48
CA GLN A 35 25.30 -2.84 -24.97
C GLN A 35 25.70 -4.03 -24.10
N GLU A 36 26.96 -4.13 -23.67
CA GLU A 36 27.41 -5.19 -22.81
C GLU A 36 26.81 -5.13 -21.41
N LEU A 37 26.62 -3.92 -20.84
CA LEU A 37 25.92 -3.72 -19.56
C LEU A 37 24.49 -4.22 -19.67
N THR A 38 23.75 -3.79 -20.70
CA THR A 38 22.38 -4.25 -20.94
C THR A 38 22.35 -5.77 -21.13
N ARG A 39 23.17 -6.32 -22.02
CA ARG A 39 23.17 -7.77 -22.30
C ARG A 39 23.45 -8.63 -21.06
N ARG A 40 24.38 -8.20 -20.19
CA ARG A 40 24.82 -9.01 -19.03
C ARG A 40 23.96 -8.77 -17.79
N PHE A 41 23.54 -7.57 -17.56
CA PHE A 41 23.00 -7.14 -16.27
C PHE A 41 21.55 -6.69 -16.30
N GLU A 42 20.93 -6.53 -17.49
CA GLU A 42 19.52 -6.22 -17.55
C GLU A 42 18.68 -7.42 -17.13
N ARG A 43 17.80 -7.18 -16.18
CA ARG A 43 16.82 -8.16 -15.69
C ARG A 43 15.50 -7.45 -15.46
N HIS A 44 14.39 -8.18 -15.66
CA HIS A 44 13.09 -7.75 -15.20
C HIS A 44 12.91 -8.20 -13.76
N VAL A 45 12.56 -7.27 -12.89
CA VAL A 45 12.31 -7.51 -11.47
C VAL A 45 11.11 -6.69 -11.00
N ALA A 46 10.46 -7.16 -9.96
CA ALA A 46 9.49 -6.34 -9.26
C ALA A 46 10.21 -5.47 -8.22
N LEU A 47 10.05 -4.18 -8.39
CA LEU A 47 10.57 -3.15 -7.51
C LEU A 47 9.48 -2.73 -6.54
N VAL A 48 9.86 -2.53 -5.29
CA VAL A 48 8.95 -2.07 -4.25
C VAL A 48 9.61 -0.93 -3.46
N PHE A 49 8.89 0.16 -3.31
CA PHE A 49 9.18 1.20 -2.33
C PHE A 49 8.12 1.20 -1.25
N SER A 50 8.53 1.03 0.00
CA SER A 50 7.70 1.13 1.18
C SER A 50 8.22 2.27 2.05
N ASP A 51 7.33 3.15 2.52
CA ASP A 51 7.69 4.38 3.22
C ASP A 51 6.74 4.63 4.40
N ILE A 52 7.26 5.15 5.52
CA ILE A 52 6.48 5.43 6.72
C ILE A 52 5.78 6.79 6.55
N VAL A 53 4.46 6.80 6.62
CA VAL A 53 3.68 8.03 6.52
C VAL A 53 3.79 8.83 7.81
N GLY A 54 4.14 10.11 7.70
CA GLY A 54 4.23 11.02 8.85
C GLY A 54 5.43 10.80 9.76
N SER A 55 6.49 10.15 9.29
CA SER A 55 7.72 9.93 10.05
C SER A 55 8.35 11.23 10.56
N THR A 56 8.48 12.25 9.71
CA THR A 56 9.07 13.56 10.11
C THR A 56 8.34 14.22 11.29
N PRO A 57 7.01 14.46 11.25
CA PRO A 57 6.28 14.97 12.41
C PRO A 57 6.31 14.02 13.62
N TYR A 58 6.39 12.70 13.41
CA TYR A 58 6.52 11.74 14.49
C TYR A 58 7.86 11.92 15.25
N PHE A 59 8.98 12.01 14.52
CA PHE A 59 10.28 12.33 15.12
C PHE A 59 10.27 13.64 15.88
N ALA A 60 9.68 14.69 15.30
CA ALA A 60 9.58 16.00 15.94
C ALA A 60 8.78 15.95 17.24
N ARG A 61 7.71 15.13 17.30
CA ARG A 61 6.82 15.06 18.46
C ARG A 61 7.31 14.11 19.56
N PHE A 62 7.87 12.95 19.19
CA PHE A 62 8.20 11.87 20.13
C PHE A 62 9.71 11.61 20.29
N GLY A 63 10.54 12.35 19.55
CA GLY A 63 11.98 12.28 19.60
C GLY A 63 12.62 11.15 18.81
N ASP A 64 13.94 11.21 18.69
CA ASP A 64 14.74 10.31 17.84
C ASP A 64 14.65 8.83 18.25
N ALA A 65 14.59 8.55 19.55
CA ALA A 65 14.53 7.16 20.03
C ALA A 65 13.24 6.47 19.58
N ALA A 66 12.08 7.14 19.74
CA ALA A 66 10.79 6.62 19.29
C ALA A 66 10.73 6.49 17.76
N GLY A 67 11.27 7.49 17.04
CA GLY A 67 11.34 7.46 15.58
C GLY A 67 12.15 6.28 15.05
N ARG A 68 13.34 6.03 15.63
CA ARG A 68 14.18 4.88 15.26
C ARG A 68 13.53 3.54 15.58
N GLN A 69 12.80 3.44 16.70
CA GLN A 69 12.04 2.23 17.02
C GLN A 69 10.94 1.96 15.98
N LEU A 70 10.27 3.00 15.49
CA LEU A 70 9.25 2.88 14.45
C LEU A 70 9.87 2.45 13.10
N GLN A 71 11.02 3.03 12.73
CA GLN A 71 11.79 2.60 11.55
C GLN A 71 12.26 1.15 11.66
N GLN A 72 12.79 0.75 12.82
CA GLN A 72 13.24 -0.62 13.04
C GLN A 72 12.06 -1.60 12.94
N LEU A 73 10.92 -1.27 13.53
CA LEU A 73 9.70 -2.07 13.40
C LEU A 73 9.29 -2.27 11.94
N HIS A 74 9.34 -1.21 11.12
CA HIS A 74 9.04 -1.28 9.68
C HIS A 74 9.94 -2.31 8.98
N ILE A 75 11.25 -2.22 9.18
CA ILE A 75 12.23 -3.13 8.58
C ILE A 75 12.07 -4.57 9.11
N ASP A 76 11.82 -4.75 10.40
CA ASP A 76 11.65 -6.06 11.01
C ASP A 76 10.42 -6.79 10.46
N LEU A 77 9.30 -6.08 10.31
CA LEU A 77 8.08 -6.65 9.73
C LEU A 77 8.25 -6.99 8.25
N LEU A 78 8.89 -6.10 7.45
CA LEU A 78 9.24 -6.39 6.06
C LEU A 78 10.13 -7.64 5.96
N SER A 79 11.20 -7.69 6.74
CA SER A 79 12.17 -8.79 6.70
C SER A 79 11.56 -10.16 6.96
N LYS A 80 10.46 -10.24 7.71
CA LYS A 80 9.73 -11.51 7.95
C LYS A 80 9.04 -12.04 6.68
N CYS A 81 8.64 -11.15 5.78
CA CYS A 81 7.85 -11.49 4.59
C CYS A 81 8.70 -11.83 3.35
N LEU A 82 10.00 -11.50 3.38
CA LEU A 82 10.86 -11.60 2.19
C LEU A 82 11.32 -13.03 1.86
N PRO A 83 11.80 -13.87 2.80
CA PRO A 83 12.50 -15.11 2.48
C PRO A 83 11.65 -16.10 1.67
N ALA A 84 10.39 -16.26 2.04
CA ALA A 84 9.47 -17.19 1.37
C ALA A 84 9.17 -16.81 -0.09
N ARG A 85 9.39 -15.54 -0.48
CA ARG A 85 9.11 -14.98 -1.82
C ARG A 85 10.39 -14.57 -2.56
N GLN A 86 11.56 -14.99 -2.05
CA GLN A 86 12.88 -14.63 -2.61
C GLN A 86 13.04 -13.11 -2.77
N GLY A 87 12.37 -12.34 -1.92
CA GLY A 87 12.51 -10.90 -1.84
C GLY A 87 13.77 -10.51 -1.08
N ARG A 88 14.30 -9.33 -1.39
CA ARG A 88 15.44 -8.77 -0.67
C ARG A 88 15.30 -7.27 -0.49
N ILE A 89 15.85 -6.75 0.59
CA ILE A 89 16.08 -5.32 0.77
C ILE A 89 17.30 -4.96 -0.07
N VAL A 90 17.14 -4.00 -0.97
CA VAL A 90 18.21 -3.44 -1.80
C VAL A 90 18.87 -2.30 -1.07
N ASP A 91 18.04 -1.42 -0.46
CA ASP A 91 18.51 -0.24 0.25
C ASP A 91 17.47 0.20 1.30
N THR A 92 17.97 0.89 2.34
CA THR A 92 17.14 1.54 3.36
C THR A 92 17.61 2.97 3.48
N ALA A 93 16.89 3.90 2.90
CA ALA A 93 17.18 5.33 2.98
C ALA A 93 16.16 6.03 3.89
N GLY A 94 16.64 6.55 5.03
CA GLY A 94 15.79 7.25 5.99
C GLY A 94 14.74 6.33 6.63
N ASP A 95 13.47 6.59 6.37
CA ASP A 95 12.30 5.86 6.88
C ASP A 95 11.70 4.91 5.83
N GLY A 96 12.27 4.87 4.63
CA GLY A 96 11.86 4.02 3.54
C GLY A 96 12.67 2.74 3.39
N ALA A 97 12.10 1.77 2.68
CA ALA A 97 12.76 0.56 2.23
C ALA A 97 12.58 0.37 0.73
N PHE A 98 13.67 0.10 0.03
CA PHE A 98 13.69 -0.31 -1.36
C PHE A 98 13.94 -1.80 -1.45
N LEU A 99 13.03 -2.53 -2.10
CA LEU A 99 13.06 -3.99 -2.19
C LEU A 99 12.98 -4.44 -3.66
N ALA A 100 13.50 -5.63 -3.90
CA ALA A 100 13.41 -6.30 -5.19
C ALA A 100 12.91 -7.74 -5.02
N PHE A 101 12.06 -8.17 -5.97
CA PHE A 101 11.49 -9.52 -6.02
C PHE A 101 11.62 -10.09 -7.44
N PRO A 102 11.60 -11.44 -7.59
CA PRO A 102 11.70 -12.09 -8.89
C PRO A 102 10.47 -11.88 -9.77
N SER A 103 9.30 -11.52 -9.20
CA SER A 103 8.06 -11.25 -9.93
C SER A 103 7.17 -10.28 -9.15
N ALA A 104 6.22 -9.62 -9.82
CA ALA A 104 5.22 -8.79 -9.14
C ALA A 104 4.28 -9.63 -8.29
N ASN A 105 4.04 -10.89 -8.67
CA ASN A 105 3.25 -11.82 -7.86
C ASN A 105 3.92 -12.10 -6.50
N ALA A 106 5.22 -12.42 -6.50
CA ALA A 106 5.98 -12.63 -5.26
C ALA A 106 6.00 -11.36 -4.39
N ALA A 107 6.13 -10.18 -5.01
CA ALA A 107 6.03 -8.90 -4.30
C ALA A 107 4.62 -8.72 -3.69
N ALA A 108 3.55 -8.95 -4.45
CA ALA A 108 2.18 -8.81 -3.97
C ALA A 108 1.90 -9.70 -2.75
N GLU A 109 2.29 -10.98 -2.79
CA GLU A 109 2.14 -11.91 -1.68
C GLU A 109 2.88 -11.44 -0.42
N ALA A 110 4.14 -10.98 -0.58
CA ALA A 110 4.92 -10.46 0.54
C ALA A 110 4.30 -9.20 1.14
N LEU A 111 3.78 -8.29 0.31
CA LEU A 111 3.21 -7.02 0.73
C LEU A 111 1.82 -7.18 1.36
N ILE A 112 1.02 -8.14 0.91
CA ILE A 112 -0.24 -8.50 1.56
C ILE A 112 0.04 -9.01 2.98
N GLU A 113 0.99 -9.95 3.14
CA GLU A 113 1.40 -10.46 4.45
C GLU A 113 1.98 -9.33 5.33
N PHE A 114 2.82 -8.47 4.77
CA PHE A 114 3.39 -7.34 5.48
C PHE A 114 2.30 -6.39 6.03
N GLN A 115 1.33 -5.99 5.21
CA GLN A 115 0.23 -5.14 5.66
C GLN A 115 -0.63 -5.81 6.74
N GLN A 116 -0.83 -7.12 6.66
CA GLN A 116 -1.53 -7.89 7.70
C GLN A 116 -0.73 -7.91 9.01
N LEU A 117 0.61 -8.03 8.96
CA LEU A 117 1.47 -7.94 10.14
C LEU A 117 1.45 -6.54 10.75
N VAL A 118 1.51 -5.48 9.92
CA VAL A 118 1.38 -4.09 10.37
C VAL A 118 0.04 -3.88 11.07
N SER A 119 -1.05 -4.38 10.50
CA SER A 119 -2.39 -4.27 11.09
C SER A 119 -2.49 -4.98 12.46
N ARG A 120 -1.92 -6.19 12.59
CA ARG A 120 -1.87 -6.93 13.86
C ARG A 120 -1.05 -6.20 14.93
N GLU A 121 0.08 -5.64 14.55
CA GLU A 121 0.94 -4.87 15.45
C GLU A 121 0.23 -3.59 15.93
N ASN A 122 -0.42 -2.87 15.00
CA ASN A 122 -1.14 -1.63 15.28
C ASN A 122 -2.36 -1.81 16.19
N ALA A 123 -3.00 -2.99 16.18
CA ALA A 123 -4.14 -3.28 17.05
C ALA A 123 -3.81 -3.13 18.55
N ASN A 124 -2.52 -3.34 18.91
CA ASN A 124 -2.05 -3.24 20.30
C ASN A 124 -1.36 -1.90 20.61
N ARG A 125 -1.32 -0.96 19.65
CA ARG A 125 -0.67 0.35 19.80
C ARG A 125 -1.69 1.46 19.97
N ALA A 126 -1.32 2.49 20.75
CA ALA A 126 -2.06 3.73 20.74
C ALA A 126 -1.99 4.38 19.35
N ARG A 127 -3.03 5.11 18.95
CA ARG A 127 -3.17 5.68 17.60
C ARG A 127 -1.93 6.48 17.15
N ASP A 128 -1.39 7.31 18.03
CA ASP A 128 -0.24 8.16 17.73
C ASP A 128 1.07 7.37 17.51
N HIS A 129 1.11 6.10 17.91
CA HIS A 129 2.28 5.22 17.79
C HIS A 129 2.09 4.08 16.78
N GLN A 130 1.03 4.14 15.97
CA GLN A 130 0.78 3.16 14.93
C GLN A 130 1.75 3.34 13.76
N LEU A 131 2.24 2.23 13.23
CA LEU A 131 3.03 2.20 12.00
C LEU A 131 2.08 2.35 10.81
N GLN A 132 2.18 3.46 10.11
CA GLN A 132 1.42 3.72 8.89
C GLN A 132 2.37 3.74 7.70
N VAL A 133 2.10 2.92 6.70
CA VAL A 133 2.98 2.78 5.52
C VAL A 133 2.23 3.05 4.23
N ARG A 134 2.96 3.47 3.21
CA ARG A 134 2.51 3.57 1.82
C ARG A 134 3.47 2.80 0.94
N ILE A 135 2.95 2.13 -0.09
CA ILE A 135 3.73 1.19 -0.87
C ILE A 135 3.48 1.40 -2.36
N GLY A 136 4.56 1.40 -3.15
CA GLY A 136 4.52 1.39 -4.60
C GLY A 136 5.20 0.15 -5.16
N VAL A 137 4.64 -0.42 -6.22
CA VAL A 137 5.16 -1.59 -6.92
C VAL A 137 5.25 -1.31 -8.41
N HIS A 138 6.38 -1.64 -9.00
CA HIS A 138 6.59 -1.58 -10.44
C HIS A 138 7.30 -2.85 -10.92
N TRP A 139 6.89 -3.38 -12.07
CA TRP A 139 7.55 -4.46 -12.77
C TRP A 139 8.24 -3.90 -14.01
N GLY A 140 9.54 -4.05 -14.12
CA GLY A 140 10.25 -3.48 -15.25
C GLY A 140 11.74 -3.84 -15.32
N PRO A 141 12.41 -3.41 -16.41
CA PRO A 141 13.82 -3.66 -16.62
C PRO A 141 14.68 -2.80 -15.69
N VAL A 142 15.73 -3.41 -15.16
CA VAL A 142 16.77 -2.77 -14.36
C VAL A 142 18.12 -3.33 -14.70
N LEU A 143 19.18 -2.59 -14.45
CA LEU A 143 20.53 -3.12 -14.42
C LEU A 143 20.85 -3.61 -13.01
N THR A 144 21.21 -4.89 -12.89
CA THR A 144 21.55 -5.48 -11.59
C THR A 144 22.60 -6.58 -11.72
N ASP A 145 23.55 -6.59 -10.78
CA ASP A 145 24.51 -7.68 -10.57
C ASP A 145 24.09 -8.65 -9.46
N GLY A 146 22.86 -8.49 -8.96
CA GLY A 146 22.32 -9.23 -7.83
C GLY A 146 22.44 -8.48 -6.49
N VAL A 147 23.24 -7.42 -6.41
CA VAL A 147 23.40 -6.56 -5.23
C VAL A 147 22.81 -5.18 -5.48
N VAL A 148 23.36 -4.47 -6.44
CA VAL A 148 22.90 -3.14 -6.84
C VAL A 148 21.74 -3.27 -7.82
N VAL A 149 20.81 -2.32 -7.76
CA VAL A 149 19.68 -2.19 -8.70
C VAL A 149 19.61 -0.74 -9.15
N SER A 150 19.64 -0.50 -10.46
CA SER A 150 19.60 0.84 -11.04
C SER A 150 18.82 0.88 -12.35
N GLY A 151 18.35 2.07 -12.71
CA GLY A 151 17.59 2.32 -13.94
C GLY A 151 16.34 3.17 -13.69
N ASP A 152 15.68 3.61 -14.77
CA ASP A 152 14.51 4.48 -14.73
C ASP A 152 13.31 3.83 -14.00
N SER A 153 13.22 2.51 -14.05
CA SER A 153 12.21 1.73 -13.31
C SER A 153 12.27 1.97 -11.79
N VAL A 154 13.47 2.21 -11.23
CA VAL A 154 13.66 2.51 -9.80
C VAL A 154 13.02 3.86 -9.47
N ASN A 155 13.30 4.90 -10.28
CA ASN A 155 12.72 6.22 -10.09
C ASN A 155 11.21 6.20 -10.24
N LEU A 156 10.67 5.49 -11.24
CA LEU A 156 9.24 5.34 -11.43
C LEU A 156 8.59 4.67 -10.21
N CYS A 157 9.15 3.57 -9.72
CA CYS A 157 8.62 2.85 -8.56
C CYS A 157 8.60 3.74 -7.30
N ALA A 158 9.64 4.52 -7.05
CA ALA A 158 9.68 5.48 -5.94
C ALA A 158 8.55 6.52 -6.04
N ARG A 159 8.26 7.03 -7.25
CA ARG A 159 7.15 7.98 -7.46
C ARG A 159 5.77 7.33 -7.27
N VAL A 160 5.61 6.07 -7.69
CA VAL A 160 4.39 5.29 -7.43
C VAL A 160 4.17 5.16 -5.93
N GLY A 161 5.19 4.77 -5.16
CA GLY A 161 5.11 4.68 -3.70
C GLY A 161 4.77 6.00 -3.03
N ALA A 162 5.43 7.09 -3.44
CA ALA A 162 5.15 8.43 -2.91
C ALA A 162 3.72 8.93 -3.21
N SER A 163 3.07 8.41 -4.25
CA SER A 163 1.68 8.74 -4.61
C SER A 163 0.64 7.97 -3.80
N ALA A 164 1.02 6.88 -3.14
CA ALA A 164 0.11 6.02 -2.40
C ALA A 164 -0.37 6.68 -1.09
N GLY A 165 -1.60 6.39 -0.71
CA GLY A 165 -2.18 6.76 0.58
C GLY A 165 -1.75 5.83 1.71
N ILE A 166 -2.20 6.14 2.93
CA ILE A 166 -1.94 5.32 4.13
C ILE A 166 -2.53 3.92 3.95
N GLY A 167 -1.71 2.88 4.17
CA GLY A 167 -2.12 1.48 4.05
C GLY A 167 -2.42 1.04 2.61
N GLU A 168 -2.10 1.87 1.62
CA GLU A 168 -2.36 1.59 0.21
C GLU A 168 -1.13 0.94 -0.46
N ILE A 169 -1.39 -0.05 -1.32
CA ILE A 169 -0.42 -0.65 -2.21
C ILE A 169 -0.80 -0.25 -3.63
N ARG A 170 -0.01 0.63 -4.25
CA ARG A 170 -0.19 1.03 -5.65
C ARG A 170 0.69 0.24 -6.59
N LEU A 171 0.12 -0.19 -7.70
CA LEU A 171 0.79 -0.96 -8.74
C LEU A 171 0.77 -0.15 -10.03
N THR A 172 1.86 -0.23 -10.80
CA THR A 172 1.79 0.15 -12.22
C THR A 172 1.06 -0.94 -13.02
N ARG A 173 0.61 -0.60 -14.23
CA ARG A 173 -0.03 -1.54 -15.16
C ARG A 173 0.87 -2.74 -15.47
N GLU A 174 2.16 -2.52 -15.63
CA GLU A 174 3.15 -3.58 -15.90
C GLU A 174 3.21 -4.56 -14.72
N ALA A 175 3.22 -4.07 -13.48
CA ALA A 175 3.18 -4.92 -12.30
C ALA A 175 1.86 -5.71 -12.21
N PHE A 176 0.73 -5.08 -12.52
CA PHE A 176 -0.57 -5.76 -12.56
C PHE A 176 -0.60 -6.89 -13.60
N GLN A 177 0.02 -6.71 -14.77
CA GLN A 177 0.07 -7.73 -15.83
C GLN A 177 0.88 -8.96 -15.44
N ASP A 178 1.86 -8.83 -14.55
CA ASP A 178 2.67 -9.93 -14.01
C ASP A 178 2.03 -10.63 -12.79
N LEU A 179 0.88 -10.14 -12.28
CA LEU A 179 0.17 -10.78 -11.18
C LEU A 179 -0.55 -12.05 -11.63
N ALA A 180 -0.67 -13.02 -10.73
CA ALA A 180 -1.59 -14.14 -10.88
C ALA A 180 -3.06 -13.68 -10.87
N ALA A 181 -3.95 -14.44 -11.49
CA ALA A 181 -5.37 -14.11 -11.61
C ALA A 181 -6.03 -13.84 -10.25
N THR A 182 -5.67 -14.58 -9.22
CA THR A 182 -6.17 -14.42 -7.84
C THR A 182 -5.88 -13.05 -7.25
N HIS A 183 -4.69 -12.50 -7.50
CA HIS A 183 -4.33 -11.16 -7.03
C HIS A 183 -4.89 -10.06 -7.92
N ARG A 184 -5.04 -10.30 -9.23
CA ARG A 184 -5.68 -9.34 -10.14
C ARG A 184 -7.12 -9.04 -9.74
N LEU A 185 -7.87 -10.02 -9.23
CA LEU A 185 -9.24 -9.83 -8.75
C LEU A 185 -9.34 -8.86 -7.56
N ASN A 186 -8.25 -8.71 -6.80
CA ASN A 186 -8.17 -7.78 -5.68
C ASN A 186 -7.62 -6.40 -6.09
N CYS A 187 -7.40 -6.15 -7.39
CA CYS A 187 -6.93 -4.87 -7.87
C CYS A 187 -8.09 -3.99 -8.33
N ARG A 188 -8.02 -2.71 -8.00
CA ARG A 188 -8.95 -1.67 -8.44
C ARG A 188 -8.21 -0.63 -9.29
N PRO A 189 -8.66 -0.34 -10.52
CA PRO A 189 -8.09 0.73 -11.34
C PRO A 189 -8.23 2.09 -10.65
N LEU A 190 -7.17 2.88 -10.67
CA LEU A 190 -7.16 4.29 -10.24
C LEU A 190 -7.18 5.24 -11.44
N GLY A 191 -7.01 4.71 -12.66
CA GLY A 191 -6.86 5.47 -13.89
C GLY A 191 -5.46 6.07 -14.06
N PRO A 192 -5.31 6.95 -15.07
CA PRO A 192 -4.06 7.65 -15.32
C PRO A 192 -3.81 8.72 -14.24
N VAL A 193 -2.64 8.67 -13.62
CA VAL A 193 -2.21 9.56 -12.54
C VAL A 193 -0.96 10.33 -12.95
N GLU A 194 -0.92 11.62 -12.67
CA GLU A 194 0.28 12.43 -12.81
C GLU A 194 1.22 12.20 -11.62
N LEU A 195 2.46 11.81 -11.91
CA LEU A 195 3.48 11.60 -10.88
C LEU A 195 4.54 12.71 -10.97
N LYS A 196 4.92 13.26 -9.82
CA LYS A 196 5.91 14.35 -9.75
C LYS A 196 7.22 13.95 -10.44
N GLY A 197 7.64 14.71 -11.45
CA GLY A 197 8.88 14.47 -12.20
C GLY A 197 8.79 13.39 -13.28
N ILE A 198 7.58 12.89 -13.58
CA ILE A 198 7.30 12.01 -14.71
C ILE A 198 6.46 12.79 -15.72
N SER A 199 6.93 12.90 -16.96
CA SER A 199 6.31 13.75 -18.01
C SER A 199 5.02 13.18 -18.60
N ARG A 200 4.74 11.90 -18.36
CA ARG A 200 3.54 11.19 -18.83
C ARG A 200 2.66 10.76 -17.67
N GLN A 201 1.38 10.66 -17.91
CA GLN A 201 0.46 9.99 -16.97
C GLN A 201 0.76 8.49 -16.90
N ILE A 202 0.68 7.93 -15.72
CA ILE A 202 0.92 6.51 -15.45
C ILE A 202 -0.39 5.86 -15.03
N GLU A 203 -0.78 4.78 -15.68
CA GLU A 203 -1.92 3.97 -15.25
C GLU A 203 -1.57 3.22 -13.98
N LEU A 204 -2.29 3.53 -12.91
CA LEU A 204 -2.11 2.92 -11.60
C LEU A 204 -3.32 2.10 -11.18
N LEU A 205 -3.05 1.10 -10.38
CA LEU A 205 -4.05 0.27 -9.71
C LEU A 205 -3.74 0.23 -8.21
N SER A 206 -4.77 0.05 -7.40
CA SER A 206 -4.63 -0.24 -5.97
C SER A 206 -4.86 -1.72 -5.73
N LEU A 207 -3.92 -2.40 -5.04
CA LEU A 207 -4.07 -3.78 -4.60
C LEU A 207 -4.71 -3.80 -3.21
N ASP A 208 -5.91 -4.35 -3.12
CA ASP A 208 -6.57 -4.57 -1.84
C ASP A 208 -5.97 -5.81 -1.16
N TRP A 209 -5.34 -5.59 -0.03
CA TRP A 209 -4.71 -6.64 0.79
C TRP A 209 -5.65 -7.19 1.88
N ARG A 210 -6.84 -6.60 2.02
CA ARG A 210 -7.85 -6.97 3.00
C ARG A 210 -8.78 -8.03 2.44
N ASP A 211 -9.16 -8.98 3.28
CA ASP A 211 -10.23 -9.90 2.93
C ASP A 211 -11.58 -9.19 3.02
N ARG A 212 -12.19 -8.93 1.86
CA ARG A 212 -13.48 -8.25 1.76
C ARG A 212 -14.62 -9.04 2.41
N ALA A 213 -14.48 -10.34 2.58
CA ALA A 213 -15.45 -11.15 3.30
C ALA A 213 -15.42 -10.88 4.81
N LEU A 214 -14.29 -10.43 5.34
CA LEU A 214 -14.10 -10.12 6.76
C LEU A 214 -14.23 -8.62 7.06
N PHE A 215 -13.91 -7.75 6.10
CA PHE A 215 -13.81 -6.32 6.31
C PHE A 215 -14.79 -5.55 5.44
N PRO A 216 -15.83 -4.90 6.03
CA PRO A 216 -16.62 -3.93 5.30
C PRO A 216 -15.73 -2.77 4.82
N THR A 217 -16.01 -2.26 3.64
CA THR A 217 -15.28 -1.13 3.04
C THR A 217 -16.10 0.15 3.01
N LEU A 218 -17.39 0.03 3.26
CA LEU A 218 -18.33 1.14 3.35
C LEU A 218 -19.44 0.83 4.37
N PHE A 219 -20.19 1.84 4.72
CA PHE A 219 -21.47 1.70 5.39
C PHE A 219 -22.50 2.63 4.75
N ARG A 220 -23.76 2.23 4.83
CA ARG A 220 -24.91 3.01 4.40
C ARG A 220 -25.65 3.55 5.60
N ILE A 221 -26.02 4.80 5.56
CA ILE A 221 -26.88 5.47 6.54
C ILE A 221 -28.32 5.27 6.08
N GLU A 222 -29.12 4.50 6.83
CA GLU A 222 -30.48 4.14 6.39
C GLU A 222 -31.43 5.37 6.35
N GLU A 223 -31.22 6.38 7.20
CA GLU A 223 -32.04 7.58 7.28
C GLU A 223 -31.85 8.55 6.10
N THR A 224 -30.69 8.56 5.49
CA THR A 224 -30.36 9.48 4.39
C THR A 224 -30.09 8.79 3.07
N ASP A 225 -30.03 7.46 3.07
CA ASP A 225 -29.64 6.61 1.93
C ASP A 225 -28.22 6.90 1.41
N GLU A 226 -27.36 7.49 2.25
CA GLU A 226 -26.01 7.87 1.93
C GLU A 226 -25.05 6.71 2.15
N GLU A 227 -24.18 6.43 1.17
CA GLU A 227 -23.07 5.48 1.30
C GLU A 227 -21.77 6.21 1.63
N VAL A 228 -21.14 5.81 2.71
CA VAL A 228 -19.90 6.40 3.19
C VAL A 228 -18.78 5.35 3.16
N THR A 229 -17.71 5.63 2.43
CA THR A 229 -16.51 4.78 2.40
C THR A 229 -15.78 4.85 3.73
N LEU A 230 -15.43 3.69 4.29
CA LEU A 230 -14.65 3.62 5.53
C LEU A 230 -13.21 4.11 5.30
N PRO A 231 -12.69 4.96 6.20
CA PRO A 231 -11.28 5.35 6.17
C PRO A 231 -10.34 4.15 6.21
N GLN A 232 -9.23 4.25 5.51
CA GLN A 232 -8.21 3.19 5.42
C GLN A 232 -7.26 3.24 6.64
N GLN A 233 -7.82 3.16 7.86
CA GLN A 233 -7.09 3.23 9.13
C GLN A 233 -7.35 1.98 9.96
N ASP A 234 -6.46 1.69 10.90
CA ASP A 234 -6.61 0.54 11.80
C ASP A 234 -7.49 0.86 13.02
N ILE A 235 -7.67 2.14 13.33
CA ILE A 235 -8.66 2.64 14.29
C ILE A 235 -9.46 3.73 13.62
N ILE A 236 -10.78 3.56 13.54
CA ILE A 236 -11.72 4.51 12.96
C ILE A 236 -12.66 4.97 14.07
N THR A 237 -12.70 6.27 14.34
CA THR A 237 -13.52 6.87 15.39
C THR A 237 -14.80 7.47 14.81
N PHE A 238 -15.92 7.24 15.51
CA PHE A 238 -17.26 7.68 15.12
C PHE A 238 -17.88 8.53 16.22
N GLY A 239 -18.49 9.65 15.86
CA GLY A 239 -19.23 10.50 16.78
C GLY A 239 -19.74 11.78 16.12
N ARG A 240 -20.53 12.58 16.85
CA ARG A 240 -21.10 13.83 16.29
C ARG A 240 -20.14 15.01 16.26
N LEU A 241 -19.03 14.96 17.00
CA LEU A 241 -18.09 16.07 17.09
C LEU A 241 -17.13 16.05 15.90
N ARG A 242 -17.12 17.15 15.15
CA ARG A 242 -16.25 17.29 13.96
C ARG A 242 -14.84 17.73 14.33
N GLU A 243 -14.74 18.70 15.24
CA GLU A 243 -13.47 19.31 15.58
C GLU A 243 -13.36 19.55 17.09
N HIS A 244 -12.17 19.37 17.63
CA HIS A 244 -11.84 19.67 19.03
C HIS A 244 -10.41 20.23 19.09
N GLU A 245 -10.26 21.40 19.69
CA GLU A 245 -8.97 22.09 19.86
C GLU A 245 -8.17 22.24 18.53
N GLY A 246 -8.87 22.52 17.42
CA GLY A 246 -8.25 22.71 16.10
C GLY A 246 -7.86 21.42 15.36
N ALA A 247 -8.24 20.25 15.88
CA ALA A 247 -8.02 18.96 15.23
C ALA A 247 -9.33 18.21 14.97
N LEU A 248 -9.35 17.32 13.96
CA LEU A 248 -10.49 16.44 13.72
C LEU A 248 -10.73 15.56 14.95
N ALA A 249 -11.97 15.59 15.47
CA ALA A 249 -12.35 14.84 16.66
C ALA A 249 -12.72 13.39 16.35
N ASN A 250 -13.35 13.14 15.20
CA ASN A 250 -13.71 11.80 14.72
C ASN A 250 -13.34 11.66 13.25
N ASP A 251 -12.99 10.47 12.85
CA ASP A 251 -12.72 10.13 11.45
C ASP A 251 -14.00 10.09 10.63
N VAL A 252 -15.10 9.68 11.28
CA VAL A 252 -16.45 9.67 10.72
C VAL A 252 -17.36 10.51 11.62
N VAL A 253 -17.85 11.61 11.05
CA VAL A 253 -18.79 12.50 11.74
C VAL A 253 -20.20 12.04 11.44
N LEU A 254 -20.90 11.58 12.49
CA LEU A 254 -22.29 11.16 12.41
C LEU A 254 -23.20 12.38 12.55
N ALA A 255 -23.89 12.74 11.48
CA ALA A 255 -24.81 13.87 11.42
C ALA A 255 -26.21 13.41 11.05
N LEU A 256 -27.22 14.08 11.61
CA LEU A 256 -28.61 13.92 11.26
C LEU A 256 -29.20 15.29 10.89
N PRO A 257 -30.19 15.35 9.98
CA PRO A 257 -30.87 16.59 9.61
C PRO A 257 -31.56 17.27 10.80
N ASP A 258 -32.14 16.47 11.71
CA ASP A 258 -32.78 16.97 12.92
C ASP A 258 -31.73 17.21 14.03
N PRO A 259 -31.53 18.48 14.47
CA PRO A 259 -30.57 18.81 15.51
C PRO A 259 -30.87 18.18 16.88
N LEU A 260 -32.14 17.89 17.19
CA LEU A 260 -32.52 17.26 18.46
C LEU A 260 -32.12 15.79 18.49
N GLN A 261 -32.32 15.07 17.40
CA GLN A 261 -31.85 13.70 17.25
C GLN A 261 -30.33 13.64 17.19
N ALA A 262 -29.69 14.55 16.45
CA ALA A 262 -28.22 14.60 16.36
C ALA A 262 -27.55 14.78 17.74
N ARG A 263 -28.18 15.48 18.71
CA ARG A 263 -27.66 15.66 20.08
C ARG A 263 -27.64 14.37 20.89
N GLN A 264 -28.45 13.37 20.54
CA GLN A 264 -28.47 12.06 21.22
C GLN A 264 -27.21 11.25 20.91
N ILE A 265 -26.60 11.48 19.75
CA ILE A 265 -25.30 10.87 19.40
C ILE A 265 -24.21 11.52 20.25
N SER A 266 -23.36 10.73 20.91
CA SER A 266 -22.27 11.23 21.73
C SER A 266 -21.20 11.93 20.87
N ARG A 267 -20.44 12.87 21.47
CA ARG A 267 -19.33 13.56 20.80
C ARG A 267 -18.33 12.57 20.23
N TRP A 268 -17.90 11.60 21.05
CA TRP A 268 -17.20 10.37 20.68
C TRP A 268 -18.11 9.23 21.07
N HIS A 269 -18.56 8.42 20.11
CA HIS A 269 -19.62 7.44 20.36
C HIS A 269 -19.05 6.02 20.43
N PHE A 270 -18.42 5.56 19.36
CA PHE A 270 -17.73 4.27 19.29
C PHE A 270 -16.49 4.35 18.40
N GLU A 271 -15.66 3.33 18.46
CA GLU A 271 -14.52 3.13 17.57
C GLU A 271 -14.61 1.74 16.92
N LEU A 272 -14.09 1.64 15.68
CA LEU A 272 -13.79 0.36 15.03
C LEU A 272 -12.30 0.15 15.10
N ARG A 273 -11.87 -1.00 15.58
CA ARG A 273 -10.49 -1.46 15.57
C ARG A 273 -10.32 -2.63 14.63
N ARG A 274 -9.30 -2.60 13.81
CA ARG A 274 -8.95 -3.67 12.88
C ARG A 274 -8.16 -4.76 13.60
N PHE A 275 -8.63 -6.01 13.46
CA PHE A 275 -7.93 -7.22 13.88
C PHE A 275 -7.76 -8.14 12.67
N ALA A 276 -7.04 -9.25 12.83
CA ALA A 276 -6.82 -10.20 11.74
C ALA A 276 -8.11 -10.86 11.22
N ASP A 277 -9.11 -10.97 12.09
CA ASP A 277 -10.40 -11.65 11.89
C ASP A 277 -11.57 -10.70 11.57
N GLY A 278 -11.31 -9.40 11.40
CA GLY A 278 -12.32 -8.40 11.09
C GLY A 278 -12.19 -7.12 11.91
N PHE A 279 -13.17 -6.24 11.77
CA PHE A 279 -13.30 -5.09 12.65
C PHE A 279 -13.98 -5.48 13.96
N ARG A 280 -13.52 -4.88 15.07
CA ARG A 280 -14.24 -4.90 16.35
C ARG A 280 -14.76 -3.50 16.66
N LEU A 281 -16.04 -3.41 16.92
CA LEU A 281 -16.68 -2.22 17.44
C LEU A 281 -16.55 -2.20 18.96
N ARG A 282 -16.20 -1.02 19.49
CA ARG A 282 -16.12 -0.76 20.92
C ARG A 282 -16.80 0.59 21.22
N PRO A 283 -17.92 0.63 21.98
CA PRO A 283 -18.50 1.88 22.45
C PRO A 283 -17.53 2.58 23.41
N VAL A 284 -17.29 3.89 23.21
CA VAL A 284 -16.43 4.71 24.07
C VAL A 284 -17.22 5.67 24.97
N SER A 285 -18.54 5.75 24.75
CA SER A 285 -19.47 6.57 25.52
C SER A 285 -20.57 5.72 26.16
N GLU A 286 -21.39 6.33 27.03
CA GLU A 286 -22.60 5.72 27.63
C GLU A 286 -23.81 5.75 26.65
N GLY A 287 -23.68 6.38 25.48
CA GLY A 287 -24.74 6.41 24.48
C GLY A 287 -25.04 5.01 23.95
N ALA A 288 -26.32 4.70 23.80
CA ALA A 288 -26.76 3.38 23.35
C ALA A 288 -26.14 3.02 22.00
N THR A 289 -25.50 1.86 21.94
CA THR A 289 -24.95 1.26 20.73
C THR A 289 -25.46 -0.16 20.61
N GLU A 290 -26.23 -0.45 19.58
CA GLU A 290 -26.72 -1.80 19.28
C GLU A 290 -26.02 -2.34 18.05
N VAL A 291 -25.65 -3.61 18.08
CA VAL A 291 -25.07 -4.32 16.92
C VAL A 291 -25.92 -5.56 16.67
N ASP A 292 -26.48 -5.67 15.46
CA ASP A 292 -27.35 -6.76 15.04
C ASP A 292 -28.50 -7.03 16.03
N GLY A 293 -29.03 -5.93 16.65
CA GLY A 293 -30.12 -5.96 17.64
C GLY A 293 -29.68 -6.20 19.08
N ALA A 294 -28.40 -6.43 19.35
CA ALA A 294 -27.89 -6.59 20.72
C ALA A 294 -27.28 -5.29 21.23
N LEU A 295 -27.65 -4.85 22.43
CA LEU A 295 -27.06 -3.69 23.09
C LEU A 295 -25.65 -4.02 23.57
N ILE A 296 -24.68 -3.18 23.20
CA ILE A 296 -23.26 -3.36 23.53
C ILE A 296 -22.88 -2.34 24.62
N ALA A 297 -22.39 -2.83 25.75
CA ALA A 297 -21.97 -1.97 26.83
C ALA A 297 -20.67 -1.22 26.50
N LYS A 298 -20.49 -0.04 27.11
CA LYS A 298 -19.25 0.73 26.99
C LYS A 298 -18.03 -0.11 27.30
N GLY A 299 -17.05 -0.08 26.38
CA GLY A 299 -15.81 -0.83 26.48
C GLY A 299 -15.89 -2.30 26.07
N GLN A 300 -17.09 -2.86 25.87
CA GLN A 300 -17.27 -4.20 25.31
C GLN A 300 -16.92 -4.20 23.82
N GLU A 301 -16.32 -5.28 23.33
CA GLU A 301 -15.98 -5.42 21.91
C GLU A 301 -16.89 -6.45 21.23
N VAL A 302 -17.31 -6.14 20.00
CA VAL A 302 -18.08 -7.04 19.14
C VAL A 302 -17.56 -7.00 17.72
N ILE A 303 -17.50 -8.14 17.03
CA ILE A 303 -17.02 -8.25 15.64
C ILE A 303 -18.07 -7.65 14.68
N ILE A 304 -17.59 -6.80 13.75
CA ILE A 304 -18.37 -6.23 12.66
C ILE A 304 -17.90 -6.84 11.35
N LYS A 305 -18.86 -7.36 10.59
CA LYS A 305 -18.67 -7.96 9.26
C LYS A 305 -19.53 -7.26 8.22
N PRO A 306 -19.29 -7.47 6.92
CA PRO A 306 -20.26 -7.07 5.90
C PRO A 306 -21.63 -7.65 6.20
N GLY A 307 -22.66 -6.80 6.18
CA GLY A 307 -24.03 -7.12 6.59
C GLY A 307 -24.39 -6.74 8.02
N SER A 308 -23.42 -6.45 8.91
CA SER A 308 -23.71 -6.01 10.29
C SER A 308 -24.44 -4.68 10.30
N LYS A 309 -25.46 -4.59 11.16
CA LYS A 309 -26.28 -3.39 11.39
C LYS A 309 -25.95 -2.79 12.75
N ILE A 310 -25.62 -1.51 12.76
CA ILE A 310 -25.31 -0.76 13.97
C ILE A 310 -26.39 0.31 14.16
N ARG A 311 -27.06 0.30 15.33
CA ARG A 311 -27.98 1.36 15.72
C ARG A 311 -27.34 2.25 16.77
N VAL A 312 -27.25 3.53 16.45
CA VAL A 312 -26.54 4.55 17.23
C VAL A 312 -27.55 5.43 17.95
N ALA A 313 -27.51 5.48 19.27
CA ALA A 313 -28.38 6.30 20.14
C ALA A 313 -29.88 6.14 19.81
N HIS A 314 -30.31 5.01 19.28
CA HIS A 314 -31.67 4.70 18.80
C HIS A 314 -32.20 5.62 17.68
N VAL A 315 -31.37 6.50 17.11
CA VAL A 315 -31.77 7.52 16.12
C VAL A 315 -31.08 7.37 14.76
N LEU A 316 -30.04 6.57 14.65
CA LEU A 316 -29.26 6.42 13.41
C LEU A 316 -28.96 4.96 13.18
N ASN A 317 -29.23 4.45 11.97
CA ASN A 317 -28.97 3.07 11.58
C ASN A 317 -27.89 3.04 10.48
N LEU A 318 -26.83 2.26 10.72
CA LEU A 318 -25.70 2.06 9.82
C LEU A 318 -25.67 0.60 9.39
N THR A 319 -25.72 0.35 8.08
CA THR A 319 -25.53 -1.00 7.53
C THR A 319 -24.16 -1.10 6.89
N PHE A 320 -23.28 -1.94 7.43
CA PHE A 320 -21.93 -2.14 6.94
C PHE A 320 -21.92 -3.10 5.76
N ALA A 321 -21.16 -2.75 4.71
CA ALA A 321 -21.13 -3.54 3.49
C ALA A 321 -19.73 -3.56 2.86
N SER A 322 -19.53 -4.55 1.99
CA SER A 322 -18.48 -4.55 0.98
C SER A 322 -19.17 -4.67 -0.38
N PRO A 323 -18.87 -3.77 -1.34
CA PRO A 323 -19.44 -3.90 -2.67
C PRO A 323 -19.06 -5.25 -3.26
N PRO A 324 -19.93 -5.87 -4.07
CA PRO A 324 -19.59 -7.11 -4.74
C PRO A 324 -18.32 -6.91 -5.56
N THR A 325 -17.43 -7.90 -5.55
CA THR A 325 -16.30 -7.94 -6.46
C THR A 325 -16.88 -7.93 -7.88
N GLN A 326 -16.60 -6.89 -8.66
CA GLN A 326 -16.96 -6.90 -10.09
C GLN A 326 -16.30 -8.14 -10.69
N SER A 327 -17.12 -9.10 -11.11
CA SER A 327 -16.62 -10.28 -11.79
C SER A 327 -16.00 -9.82 -13.11
N ALA A 328 -14.89 -10.42 -13.50
CA ALA A 328 -14.22 -10.13 -14.76
C ALA A 328 -15.11 -10.37 -16.01
N ALA A 329 -16.34 -10.82 -15.82
CA ALA A 329 -17.33 -11.05 -16.88
C ALA A 329 -17.98 -9.76 -17.40
N ASP A 330 -18.02 -8.68 -16.59
CA ASP A 330 -18.66 -7.43 -17.05
C ASP A 330 -17.75 -6.53 -17.89
N ASN A 331 -16.46 -6.87 -18.04
CA ASN A 331 -15.54 -6.14 -18.90
C ASN A 331 -15.48 -6.66 -20.36
N SER A 332 -16.32 -7.63 -20.74
CA SER A 332 -16.35 -8.14 -22.12
C SER A 332 -17.21 -7.29 -23.07
N ASP A 333 -17.95 -6.30 -22.58
CA ASP A 333 -18.80 -5.41 -23.38
C ASP A 333 -18.19 -4.02 -23.66
N ALA A 334 -16.91 -3.82 -23.46
CA ALA A 334 -16.21 -2.69 -24.05
C ALA A 334 -16.02 -2.94 -25.55
N THR A 335 -17.12 -2.89 -26.28
CA THR A 335 -17.18 -2.98 -27.75
C THR A 335 -16.29 -1.89 -28.33
N MET A 336 -15.28 -2.32 -29.09
CA MET A 336 -14.47 -1.46 -29.92
C MET A 336 -15.36 -0.66 -30.88
N PHE A 337 -15.41 0.64 -30.73
CA PHE A 337 -15.88 1.53 -31.78
C PHE A 337 -14.81 1.62 -32.86
N VAL A 338 -14.95 0.81 -33.89
CA VAL A 338 -14.26 1.00 -35.18
C VAL A 338 -14.96 2.14 -35.86
N GLY A 339 -14.30 3.32 -35.92
CA GLY A 339 -14.76 4.47 -36.72
C GLY A 339 -14.81 4.09 -38.20
N LYS A 340 -15.99 4.25 -38.84
CA LYS A 340 -16.14 4.22 -40.29
C LYS A 340 -15.44 5.44 -40.89
N PRO A 341 -14.73 5.32 -42.01
CA PRO A 341 -14.25 6.47 -42.77
C PRO A 341 -15.45 7.16 -43.44
N GLY A 342 -15.62 8.45 -43.17
CA GLY A 342 -16.57 9.30 -43.85
C GLY A 342 -16.01 9.73 -45.23
N HIS A 343 -16.91 9.79 -46.20
CA HIS A 343 -16.73 10.35 -47.52
C HIS A 343 -16.39 11.84 -47.51
#